data_e441c5832902a7c62ee024599ed10299
#
_entry.id   e441c5832902a7c62ee024599ed10299
#
_cell.length_a   1.000
_cell.length_b   1.000
_cell.length_c   1.000
_cell.angle_alpha   90.00
_cell.angle_beta   90.00
_cell.angle_gamma   90.00
#
_symmetry.space_group_name_H-M   'P 1'
#
loop_
_entity.id
_entity.type
_entity.pdbx_description
1 polymer ?
#
loop_
_entity_poly.entity_id
_entity_poly.type
_entity_poly.pdbx_seq_one_letter_code
_entity_poly.pdbx_strand_id
1 'polypeptide(L)'
;DRDGRVYSVHVTAPKSSAQRHIWRRSLDGIGGSAEAAGDVPHLYAGDFNSAPWHGPYRRLLARGLTDAHDALGQGLSRSWTPHPAVLSWLGPVMRLDHALFTPGLFPRRLADVEVPGSDHRGFLLEMAVRQP
;
A
#
# COMPACT_ATOMS: atom_id res chain seq x y z
N ASP A 1 14.93 0.15 -22.92
CA ASP A 1 13.80 -0.45 -22.19
C ASP A 1 14.04 -0.22 -20.70
N ARG A 2 13.21 0.61 -20.07
CA ARG A 2 13.23 0.75 -18.61
C ARG A 2 12.15 -0.18 -18.06
N ASP A 3 12.54 -1.41 -17.77
CA ASP A 3 11.66 -2.36 -17.12
C ASP A 3 11.38 -1.89 -15.70
N GLY A 4 10.14 -1.52 -15.41
CA GLY A 4 9.68 -1.27 -14.05
C GLY A 4 9.56 -2.57 -13.26
N ARG A 5 9.62 -2.50 -11.92
CA ARG A 5 9.44 -3.66 -11.05
C ARG A 5 8.14 -3.55 -10.27
N VAL A 6 7.43 -4.66 -10.15
CA VAL A 6 6.21 -4.78 -9.35
C VAL A 6 6.44 -5.78 -8.22
N TYR A 7 6.15 -5.36 -6.99
CA TYR A 7 6.25 -6.18 -5.80
C TYR A 7 4.87 -6.40 -5.20
N SER A 8 4.50 -7.66 -5.00
CA SER A 8 3.35 -8.01 -4.16
C SER A 8 3.75 -7.92 -2.69
N VAL A 9 2.98 -7.20 -1.90
CA VAL A 9 3.27 -6.92 -0.49
C VAL A 9 2.23 -7.57 0.40
N HIS A 10 2.70 -8.29 1.43
CA HIS A 10 1.90 -8.72 2.57
C HIS A 10 2.75 -8.69 3.84
N VAL A 11 2.61 -7.63 4.60
CA VAL A 11 3.39 -7.41 5.82
C VAL A 11 2.67 -8.00 7.02
N THR A 12 3.42 -8.58 7.96
CA THR A 12 2.86 -9.15 9.19
C THR A 12 2.05 -8.10 9.99
N ALA A 13 0.83 -8.48 10.41
CA ALA A 13 0.00 -7.60 11.23
C ALA A 13 0.63 -7.38 12.64
N PRO A 14 0.65 -6.14 13.15
CA PRO A 14 1.36 -5.78 14.40
C PRO A 14 0.56 -6.09 15.67
N LYS A 15 0.11 -7.34 15.84
CA LYS A 15 -0.76 -7.79 16.95
C LYS A 15 -0.03 -7.98 18.29
N SER A 16 1.30 -8.16 18.28
CA SER A 16 2.15 -8.33 19.47
C SER A 16 3.39 -7.45 19.40
N SER A 17 4.16 -7.36 20.49
CA SER A 17 5.42 -6.60 20.51
C SER A 17 6.42 -7.13 19.47
N ALA A 18 6.58 -8.47 19.39
CA ALA A 18 7.46 -9.12 18.41
C ALA A 18 6.98 -8.84 16.97
N GLN A 19 5.67 -8.98 16.70
CA GLN A 19 5.09 -8.72 15.40
C GLN A 19 5.21 -7.23 15.01
N ARG A 20 5.06 -6.29 15.96
CA ARG A 20 5.32 -4.85 15.69
C ARG A 20 6.76 -4.58 15.28
N HIS A 21 7.72 -5.29 15.86
CA HIS A 21 9.12 -5.17 15.47
C HIS A 21 9.34 -5.66 14.04
N ILE A 22 8.81 -6.84 13.68
CA ILE A 22 8.86 -7.40 12.32
C ILE A 22 8.17 -6.47 11.33
N TRP A 23 6.97 -5.99 11.65
CA TRP A 23 6.20 -5.05 10.84
C TRP A 23 6.99 -3.78 10.50
N ARG A 24 7.61 -3.14 11.52
CA ARG A 24 8.44 -1.95 11.31
C ARG A 24 9.63 -2.24 10.40
N ARG A 25 10.35 -3.34 10.65
CA ARG A 25 11.49 -3.75 9.82
C ARG A 25 11.09 -4.05 8.38
N SER A 26 9.95 -4.68 8.16
CA SER A 26 9.45 -4.96 6.81
C SER A 26 9.14 -3.67 6.05
N LEU A 27 8.48 -2.70 6.68
CA LEU A 27 8.22 -1.40 6.07
C LEU A 27 9.52 -0.62 5.81
N ASP A 28 10.45 -0.61 6.76
CA ASP A 28 11.76 0.01 6.55
C ASP A 28 12.55 -0.66 5.41
N GLY A 29 12.43 -1.98 5.24
CA GLY A 29 13.00 -2.73 4.11
C GLY A 29 12.41 -2.32 2.76
N ILE A 30 11.10 -2.11 2.68
CA ILE A 30 10.44 -1.57 1.48
C ILE A 30 11.00 -0.18 1.16
N GLY A 31 11.12 0.70 2.16
CA GLY A 31 11.71 2.03 1.98
C GLY A 31 13.15 1.97 1.47
N GLY A 32 13.98 1.07 2.03
CA GLY A 32 15.36 0.86 1.56
C GLY A 32 15.42 0.32 0.13
N SER A 33 14.52 -0.59 -0.23
CA SER A 33 14.39 -1.09 -1.61
C SER A 33 14.03 0.02 -2.59
N ALA A 34 13.12 0.92 -2.20
CA ALA A 34 12.70 2.04 -3.01
C ALA A 34 13.84 3.06 -3.23
N GLU A 35 14.62 3.36 -2.19
CA GLU A 35 15.80 4.24 -2.28
C GLU A 35 16.90 3.63 -3.16
N ALA A 36 17.09 2.31 -3.08
CA ALA A 36 18.07 1.59 -3.90
C ALA A 36 17.62 1.41 -5.37
N ALA A 37 16.36 1.72 -5.70
CA ALA A 37 15.83 1.57 -7.06
C ALA A 37 16.53 2.49 -8.09
N GLY A 38 17.04 3.63 -7.65
CA GLY A 38 17.60 4.65 -8.54
C GLY A 38 16.53 5.13 -9.54
N ASP A 39 16.88 5.06 -10.84
CA ASP A 39 15.98 5.46 -11.93
C ASP A 39 14.99 4.36 -12.38
N VAL A 40 15.09 3.15 -11.82
CA VAL A 40 14.17 2.04 -12.16
C VAL A 40 12.86 2.24 -11.43
N PRO A 41 11.71 2.35 -12.13
CA PRO A 41 10.42 2.53 -11.47
C PRO A 41 10.01 1.29 -10.69
N HIS A 42 9.62 1.45 -9.43
CA HIS A 42 9.12 0.38 -8.57
C HIS A 42 7.67 0.65 -8.13
N LEU A 43 6.85 -0.39 -8.16
CA LEU A 43 5.49 -0.42 -7.60
C LEU A 43 5.43 -1.48 -6.51
N TYR A 44 4.99 -1.09 -5.32
CA TYR A 44 4.71 -1.97 -4.18
C TYR A 44 3.21 -1.97 -3.92
N ALA A 45 2.53 -3.09 -4.15
CA ALA A 45 1.08 -3.18 -4.04
C ALA A 45 0.65 -4.34 -3.15
N GLY A 46 -0.33 -4.12 -2.28
CA GLY A 46 -0.90 -5.15 -1.42
C GLY A 46 -1.18 -4.68 0.00
N ASP A 47 -1.21 -5.63 0.95
CA ASP A 47 -1.49 -5.39 2.37
C ASP A 47 -0.23 -5.01 3.14
N PHE A 48 -0.15 -3.74 3.54
CA PHE A 48 0.92 -3.19 4.38
C PHE A 48 0.62 -3.36 5.88
N ASN A 49 -0.58 -3.83 6.23
CA ASN A 49 -1.07 -3.83 7.61
C ASN A 49 -0.84 -2.48 8.32
N SER A 50 -0.94 -1.40 7.58
CA SER A 50 -0.59 -0.05 8.02
C SER A 50 -1.57 0.98 7.45
N ALA A 51 -2.28 1.66 8.32
CA ALA A 51 -3.13 2.78 7.91
C ALA A 51 -2.29 4.03 7.56
N PRO A 52 -2.82 4.98 6.76
CA PRO A 52 -2.10 6.19 6.33
C PRO A 52 -1.54 7.06 7.47
N TRP A 53 -2.15 7.01 8.64
CA TRP A 53 -1.70 7.78 9.83
C TRP A 53 -0.64 7.07 10.67
N HIS A 54 -0.31 5.80 10.39
CA HIS A 54 0.73 5.09 11.12
C HIS A 54 2.13 5.65 10.82
N GLY A 55 2.92 5.86 11.86
CA GLY A 55 4.26 6.43 11.73
C GLY A 55 5.18 5.69 10.74
N PRO A 56 5.28 4.35 10.76
CA PRO A 56 6.07 3.61 9.79
C PRO A 56 5.64 3.82 8.33
N TYR A 57 4.33 3.89 8.06
CA TYR A 57 3.81 4.19 6.73
C TYR A 57 4.19 5.60 6.28
N ARG A 58 4.01 6.59 7.16
CA ARG A 58 4.38 7.98 6.84
C ARG A 58 5.87 8.14 6.54
N ARG A 59 6.73 7.30 7.15
CA ARG A 59 8.15 7.28 6.80
C ARG A 59 8.40 6.76 5.39
N LEU A 60 7.61 5.82 4.87
CA LEU A 60 7.70 5.39 3.46
C LEU A 60 7.44 6.56 2.52
N LEU A 61 6.40 7.34 2.77
CA LEU A 61 6.10 8.52 1.96
C LEU A 61 7.21 9.59 2.08
N ALA A 62 7.76 9.78 3.28
CA ALA A 62 8.87 10.72 3.51
C ALA A 62 10.17 10.30 2.78
N ARG A 63 10.32 9.02 2.41
CA ARG A 63 11.44 8.47 1.61
C ARG A 63 11.20 8.53 0.09
N GLY A 64 10.18 9.28 -0.35
CA GLY A 64 9.92 9.54 -1.76
C GLY A 64 8.93 8.59 -2.44
N LEU A 65 8.29 7.69 -1.69
CA LEU A 65 7.19 6.89 -2.22
C LEU A 65 5.90 7.71 -2.27
N THR A 66 5.10 7.51 -3.30
CA THR A 66 3.79 8.13 -3.48
C THR A 66 2.70 7.05 -3.41
N ASP A 67 1.59 7.34 -2.70
CA ASP A 67 0.42 6.47 -2.66
C ASP A 67 -0.51 6.76 -3.85
N ALA A 68 -0.89 5.73 -4.60
CA ALA A 68 -1.75 5.87 -5.77
C ALA A 68 -3.18 6.33 -5.41
N HIS A 69 -3.71 5.93 -4.25
CA HIS A 69 -5.02 6.41 -3.78
C HIS A 69 -4.99 7.92 -3.54
N ASP A 70 -3.95 8.40 -2.85
CA ASP A 70 -3.81 9.83 -2.56
C ASP A 70 -3.56 10.63 -3.83
N ALA A 71 -2.72 10.12 -4.74
CA ALA A 71 -2.42 10.75 -6.02
C ALA A 71 -3.65 10.91 -6.93
N LEU A 72 -4.63 10.00 -6.82
CA LEU A 72 -5.89 10.02 -7.57
C LEU A 72 -7.06 10.66 -6.80
N GLY A 73 -6.80 11.29 -5.65
CA GLY A 73 -7.85 11.93 -4.86
C GLY A 73 -8.76 10.95 -4.09
N GLN A 74 -8.33 9.71 -3.92
CA GLN A 74 -9.08 8.63 -3.24
C GLN A 74 -8.51 8.33 -1.84
N GLY A 75 -7.85 9.30 -1.21
CA GLY A 75 -7.20 9.14 0.09
C GLY A 75 -8.12 8.69 1.24
N LEU A 76 -9.44 8.83 1.09
CA LEU A 76 -10.45 8.35 2.05
C LEU A 76 -10.93 6.93 1.80
N SER A 77 -10.45 6.24 0.76
CA SER A 77 -10.73 4.83 0.52
C SER A 77 -10.38 3.98 1.73
N ARG A 78 -11.16 2.92 1.96
CA ARG A 78 -11.01 1.99 3.07
C ARG A 78 -11.06 0.57 2.56
N SER A 79 -10.15 -0.29 3.03
CA SER A 79 -10.02 -1.65 2.50
C SER A 79 -10.27 -2.75 3.52
N TRP A 80 -10.23 -2.49 4.81
CA TRP A 80 -10.32 -3.53 5.83
C TRP A 80 -11.53 -3.35 6.77
N THR A 81 -12.25 -4.47 6.98
CA THR A 81 -13.40 -4.58 7.88
C THR A 81 -13.01 -5.37 9.14
N PRO A 82 -13.20 -4.83 10.36
CA PRO A 82 -12.78 -5.50 11.58
C PRO A 82 -13.67 -6.71 11.92
N HIS A 83 -13.05 -7.77 12.46
CA HIS A 83 -13.75 -8.83 13.17
C HIS A 83 -13.78 -8.57 14.69
N PRO A 84 -14.83 -8.95 15.39
CA PRO A 84 -15.91 -9.86 15.04
C PRO A 84 -17.08 -9.19 14.29
N ALA A 85 -17.96 -10.03 13.72
CA ALA A 85 -19.12 -9.66 12.90
C ALA A 85 -20.06 -8.57 13.48
N VAL A 86 -19.98 -8.29 14.78
CA VAL A 86 -20.73 -7.20 15.45
C VAL A 86 -20.41 -5.82 14.85
N LEU A 87 -19.22 -5.64 14.26
CA LEU A 87 -18.79 -4.40 13.62
C LEU A 87 -18.75 -4.50 12.08
N SER A 88 -18.99 -5.67 11.52
CA SER A 88 -18.96 -5.87 10.07
C SER A 88 -20.02 -5.07 9.31
N TRP A 89 -21.13 -4.72 9.97
CA TRP A 89 -22.17 -3.86 9.41
C TRP A 89 -21.68 -2.42 9.13
N LEU A 90 -20.59 -1.98 9.78
CA LEU A 90 -19.97 -0.69 9.52
C LEU A 90 -19.19 -0.67 8.17
N GLY A 91 -18.97 -1.84 7.57
CA GLY A 91 -18.10 -1.96 6.41
C GLY A 91 -16.62 -1.67 6.72
N PRO A 92 -15.80 -1.41 5.72
CA PRO A 92 -14.38 -1.10 5.91
C PRO A 92 -14.17 0.17 6.72
N VAL A 93 -13.28 0.11 7.70
CA VAL A 93 -13.00 1.22 8.63
C VAL A 93 -11.67 1.91 8.42
N MET A 94 -10.71 1.23 7.79
CA MET A 94 -9.39 1.79 7.47
C MET A 94 -8.82 1.19 6.20
N ARG A 95 -7.88 1.89 5.57
CA ARG A 95 -7.12 1.39 4.43
C ARG A 95 -5.83 0.75 4.93
N LEU A 96 -5.66 -0.54 4.70
CA LEU A 96 -4.43 -1.32 4.97
C LEU A 96 -3.75 -1.75 3.69
N ASP A 97 -4.51 -1.76 2.58
CA ASP A 97 -4.06 -2.14 1.25
C ASP A 97 -3.69 -0.87 0.47
N HIS A 98 -2.48 -0.83 -0.03
CA HIS A 98 -1.91 0.35 -0.69
C HIS A 98 -1.19 -0.02 -1.98
N ALA A 99 -1.03 0.97 -2.84
CA ALA A 99 -0.13 0.93 -3.98
C ALA A 99 0.84 2.10 -3.89
N LEU A 100 2.06 1.82 -3.44
CA LEU A 100 3.14 2.80 -3.31
C LEU A 100 4.08 2.69 -4.50
N PHE A 101 4.47 3.82 -5.08
CA PHE A 101 5.33 3.83 -6.24
C PHE A 101 6.44 4.87 -6.15
N THR A 102 7.56 4.58 -6.82
CA THR A 102 8.69 5.50 -6.99
C THR A 102 8.46 6.44 -8.18
N PRO A 103 9.22 7.54 -8.31
CA PRO A 103 9.18 8.41 -9.48
C PRO A 103 9.33 7.63 -10.80
N GLY A 104 8.71 8.12 -11.86
CA GLY A 104 8.68 7.48 -13.18
C GLY A 104 7.43 6.65 -13.45
N LEU A 105 6.61 6.36 -12.42
CA LEU A 105 5.27 5.80 -12.55
C LEU A 105 4.21 6.87 -12.32
N PHE A 106 3.05 6.71 -12.98
CA PHE A 106 1.89 7.59 -12.85
C PHE A 106 0.61 6.77 -12.77
N PRO A 107 -0.17 6.87 -11.68
CA PRO A 107 -1.46 6.22 -11.61
C PRO A 107 -2.44 6.91 -12.57
N ARG A 108 -3.15 6.13 -13.37
CA ARG A 108 -4.18 6.60 -14.32
C ARG A 108 -5.58 6.39 -13.77
N ARG A 109 -5.80 5.23 -13.19
CA ARG A 109 -7.09 4.83 -12.67
C ARG A 109 -6.90 3.86 -11.50
N LEU A 110 -7.73 4.00 -10.49
CA LEU A 110 -7.84 3.06 -9.39
C LEU A 110 -9.33 2.82 -9.10
N ALA A 111 -9.69 1.56 -8.86
CA ALA A 111 -11.04 1.18 -8.46
C ALA A 111 -10.96 0.12 -7.36
N ASP A 112 -11.61 0.37 -6.23
CA ASP A 112 -11.77 -0.62 -5.17
C ASP A 112 -12.67 -1.77 -5.65
N VAL A 113 -12.36 -3.00 -5.24
CA VAL A 113 -13.04 -4.22 -5.65
C VAL A 113 -13.42 -5.03 -4.42
N GLU A 114 -14.69 -5.43 -4.34
CA GLU A 114 -15.14 -6.36 -3.31
C GLU A 114 -14.57 -7.76 -3.59
N VAL A 115 -14.04 -8.39 -2.54
CA VAL A 115 -13.53 -9.77 -2.59
C VAL A 115 -14.46 -10.63 -1.73
N PRO A 116 -15.36 -11.42 -2.32
CA PRO A 116 -16.32 -12.24 -1.57
C PRO A 116 -15.61 -13.17 -0.58
N GLY A 117 -16.05 -13.13 0.68
CA GLY A 117 -15.49 -13.97 1.76
C GLY A 117 -14.19 -13.43 2.39
N SER A 118 -13.69 -12.28 1.95
CA SER A 118 -12.55 -11.58 2.56
C SER A 118 -13.01 -10.46 3.47
N ASP A 119 -12.27 -10.18 4.52
CA ASP A 119 -12.39 -8.97 5.34
C ASP A 119 -11.64 -7.77 4.73
N HIS A 120 -10.96 -7.98 3.59
CA HIS A 120 -10.32 -6.93 2.79
C HIS A 120 -11.04 -6.70 1.47
N ARG A 121 -11.02 -5.46 1.00
CA ARG A 121 -11.24 -5.09 -0.39
C ARG A 121 -9.93 -5.11 -1.15
N GLY A 122 -9.96 -5.58 -2.39
CA GLY A 122 -8.87 -5.39 -3.34
C GLY A 122 -8.98 -4.06 -4.08
N PHE A 123 -8.06 -3.81 -4.98
CA PHE A 123 -8.16 -2.71 -5.94
C PHE A 123 -7.59 -3.12 -7.30
N LEU A 124 -8.11 -2.49 -8.34
CA LEU A 124 -7.54 -2.53 -9.68
C LEU A 124 -6.84 -1.20 -9.93
N LEU A 125 -5.58 -1.24 -10.35
CA LEU A 125 -4.77 -0.06 -10.59
C LEU A 125 -4.18 -0.09 -12.00
N GLU A 126 -4.41 0.97 -12.74
CA GLU A 126 -3.79 1.24 -14.03
C GLU A 126 -2.67 2.27 -13.83
N MET A 127 -1.47 1.91 -14.26
CA MET A 127 -0.28 2.76 -14.17
C MET A 127 0.29 3.04 -15.57
N ALA A 128 0.83 4.23 -15.72
CA ALA A 128 1.66 4.58 -16.86
C ALA A 128 3.12 4.72 -16.44
N VAL A 129 4.04 4.38 -17.31
CA VAL A 129 5.47 4.61 -17.15
C VAL A 129 5.85 5.86 -17.93
N ARG A 130 6.65 6.75 -17.33
CA ARG A 130 7.20 7.91 -18.06
C ARG A 130 8.09 7.39 -19.18
N GLN A 131 7.75 7.75 -20.40
CA GLN A 131 8.67 7.62 -21.53
C GLN A 131 9.71 8.75 -21.49
N PRO A 132 10.96 8.49 -21.87
CA PRO A 132 12.00 9.49 -21.95
C PRO A 132 11.69 10.60 -22.93
#